data_9f06a1ce3ab006e652b8a80485e35c89
#
_entry.id   9f06a1ce3ab006e652b8a80485e35c89
#
_cell.length_a   1.000
_cell.length_b   1.000
_cell.length_c   1.000
_cell.angle_alpha   90.00
_cell.angle_beta   90.00
_cell.angle_gamma   90.00
#
_symmetry.space_group_name_H-M   'P 1'
#
loop_
_entity.id
_entity.type
_entity.pdbx_description
1 polymer ?
#
loop_
_entity_poly.entity_id
_entity_poly.type
_entity_poly.pdbx_seq_one_letter_code
_entity_poly.pdbx_strand_id
1 'polypeptide(L)'
;MEKNLYIDASHPNETRIVLKSNNSIEEYEFEDKNNLNFKNNIYLATVSRVEPSLQAAFVNFGRERHGFLAFNDIQSDYYQIPSEDKEKIRIAEEKIREDLKDKAVELSQEASQNENISNENEEKIKNDSLDDNKENKKKNYRDEVKTSFGIKRYRIQEVIKPGQIILIQVIKEERGQKGAALTTFISLAGKYMVLMPNTAKGGGISRKIFNSSDRQKIRNILNEIDIPKTMGVIVRTAGANKTKNEIEKDFQNTQKTWEEIKNNALDSNAPSLVYEEGDIIKRTLRDTYDNDTKYVYVEGNDAYQKAKKFMKELMPKNVKNIKKYRGKVPLFYDANIEKELNNIYEPTVKLRSGGYLVINPTEALVSIDINSGQSTKQINIEKTALNTNLEAAEEIAHQIKLRDLSGLIVIDFIDMINFFNRRTVEKKMRESIRKDRARIQIGRISNFGLLEMTRQRLREGSIKWETQLSLSSFSQKILKKIQHLAFNGKTKVIKTYVPEKVKIYIERNLFEDLKYFQKKYSFKVELLSDQSFIIPEYKIELINKSKKIIDTFENINIISEIKIVKKNIIKEKKIKKKDLLKNKKELKKPKTKKKLRTLWIRRKKKLN
;
A
#
# COMPACT_ATOMS: atom_id res chain seq x y z
N MET A 1 -1.81 -20.98 22.26
CA MET A 1 -3.03 -20.34 21.69
C MET A 1 -3.26 -20.95 20.32
N GLU A 2 -4.46 -21.44 20.03
CA GLU A 2 -4.73 -22.03 18.72
C GLU A 2 -5.01 -20.93 17.71
N LYS A 3 -4.24 -20.89 16.61
CA LYS A 3 -4.42 -19.96 15.50
C LYS A 3 -5.00 -20.71 14.31
N ASN A 4 -5.94 -20.10 13.63
CA ASN A 4 -6.51 -20.61 12.39
C ASN A 4 -6.51 -19.52 11.32
N LEU A 5 -6.23 -19.93 10.09
CA LEU A 5 -6.27 -19.04 8.92
C LEU A 5 -7.56 -19.30 8.15
N TYR A 6 -8.30 -18.27 7.84
CA TYR A 6 -9.56 -18.31 7.11
C TYR A 6 -9.39 -17.56 5.79
N ILE A 7 -9.69 -18.23 4.68
CA ILE A 7 -9.57 -17.69 3.32
C ILE A 7 -10.94 -17.76 2.67
N ASP A 8 -11.54 -16.59 2.46
CA ASP A 8 -12.79 -16.44 1.72
C ASP A 8 -12.51 -15.94 0.31
N ALA A 9 -12.74 -16.81 -0.66
CA ALA A 9 -12.66 -16.54 -2.09
C ALA A 9 -13.94 -17.03 -2.79
N SER A 10 -15.08 -16.87 -2.12
CA SER A 10 -16.41 -17.20 -2.65
C SER A 10 -16.80 -16.25 -3.77
N HIS A 11 -16.39 -14.98 -3.68
CA HIS A 11 -16.63 -13.98 -4.71
C HIS A 11 -15.53 -14.00 -5.79
N PRO A 12 -15.90 -13.93 -7.08
CA PRO A 12 -14.92 -14.02 -8.18
C PRO A 12 -13.95 -12.82 -8.24
N ASN A 13 -14.34 -11.68 -7.68
CA ASN A 13 -13.55 -10.44 -7.75
C ASN A 13 -12.84 -10.06 -6.46
N GLU A 14 -13.12 -10.73 -5.35
CA GLU A 14 -12.57 -10.38 -4.04
C GLU A 14 -12.04 -11.62 -3.34
N THR A 15 -10.90 -11.51 -2.70
CA THR A 15 -10.34 -12.53 -1.82
C THR A 15 -10.03 -11.88 -0.48
N ARG A 16 -10.60 -12.40 0.60
CA ARG A 16 -10.40 -11.93 1.97
C ARG A 16 -9.73 -13.01 2.80
N ILE A 17 -8.75 -12.63 3.59
CA ILE A 17 -7.98 -13.55 4.42
C ILE A 17 -7.88 -13.01 5.85
N VAL A 18 -8.16 -13.86 6.82
CA VAL A 18 -8.12 -13.52 8.25
C VAL A 18 -7.32 -14.57 9.01
N LEU A 19 -6.35 -14.10 9.79
CA LEU A 19 -5.71 -14.90 10.83
C LEU A 19 -6.42 -14.63 12.15
N LYS A 20 -7.06 -15.65 12.72
CA LYS A 20 -7.78 -15.55 14.00
C LYS A 20 -7.09 -16.41 15.07
N SER A 21 -6.83 -15.81 16.23
CA SER A 21 -6.30 -16.47 17.42
C SER A 21 -7.39 -16.49 18.49
N ASN A 22 -7.86 -17.67 18.87
CA ASN A 22 -8.97 -17.86 19.79
C ASN A 22 -10.21 -17.03 19.37
N ASN A 23 -10.41 -15.83 19.97
CA ASN A 23 -11.58 -14.97 19.76
C ASN A 23 -11.21 -13.60 19.15
N SER A 24 -9.98 -13.35 18.75
CA SER A 24 -9.56 -12.05 18.19
C SER A 24 -8.90 -12.23 16.83
N ILE A 25 -9.17 -11.30 15.92
CA ILE A 25 -8.51 -11.22 14.62
C ILE A 25 -7.11 -10.63 14.81
N GLU A 26 -6.06 -11.38 14.50
CA GLU A 26 -4.68 -10.89 14.56
C GLU A 26 -4.25 -10.18 13.28
N GLU A 27 -4.77 -10.60 12.13
CA GLU A 27 -4.39 -10.08 10.83
C GLU A 27 -5.54 -10.20 9.84
N TYR A 28 -5.76 -9.16 9.06
CA TYR A 28 -6.76 -9.13 8.00
C TYR A 28 -6.12 -8.62 6.71
N GLU A 29 -6.27 -9.34 5.64
CA GLU A 29 -5.83 -8.96 4.30
C GLU A 29 -6.97 -9.13 3.29
N PHE A 30 -7.06 -8.25 2.32
CA PHE A 30 -7.99 -8.37 1.20
C PHE A 30 -7.34 -7.94 -0.11
N GLU A 31 -7.81 -8.50 -1.20
CA GLU A 31 -7.41 -8.16 -2.55
C GLU A 31 -8.63 -8.10 -3.45
N ASP A 32 -8.77 -6.98 -4.17
CA ASP A 32 -9.78 -6.80 -5.20
C ASP A 32 -9.11 -6.99 -6.57
N LYS A 33 -9.63 -7.89 -7.40
CA LYS A 33 -9.11 -8.14 -8.75
C LYS A 33 -9.22 -6.94 -9.69
N ASN A 34 -10.11 -5.98 -9.38
CA ASN A 34 -10.21 -4.75 -10.14
C ASN A 34 -9.06 -3.79 -9.84
N ASN A 35 -8.39 -3.95 -8.70
CA ASN A 35 -7.26 -3.14 -8.25
C ASN A 35 -6.09 -4.06 -7.85
N LEU A 36 -5.55 -4.77 -8.85
CA LEU A 36 -4.45 -5.71 -8.63
C LEU A 36 -3.21 -4.99 -8.13
N ASN A 37 -2.72 -5.44 -7.00
CA ASN A 37 -1.46 -5.01 -6.42
C ASN A 37 -0.30 -5.52 -7.29
N PHE A 38 0.46 -4.62 -7.92
CA PHE A 38 1.61 -4.96 -8.75
C PHE A 38 2.96 -4.70 -8.08
N LYS A 39 2.95 -4.43 -6.78
CA LYS A 39 4.16 -4.31 -5.97
C LYS A 39 4.95 -5.62 -6.01
N ASN A 40 6.26 -5.50 -6.11
CA ASN A 40 7.24 -6.58 -6.25
C ASN A 40 7.18 -7.36 -7.57
N ASN A 41 6.26 -7.07 -8.47
CA ASN A 41 6.27 -7.64 -9.81
C ASN A 41 7.50 -7.19 -10.58
N ILE A 42 7.99 -8.07 -11.47
CA ILE A 42 9.19 -7.83 -12.27
C ILE A 42 8.78 -7.67 -13.74
N TYR A 43 9.26 -6.60 -14.35
CA TYR A 43 8.98 -6.26 -15.73
C TYR A 43 10.27 -6.13 -16.53
N LEU A 44 10.24 -6.53 -17.78
CA LEU A 44 11.18 -6.07 -18.78
C LEU A 44 10.67 -4.72 -19.30
N ALA A 45 11.47 -3.68 -19.21
CA ALA A 45 11.02 -2.31 -19.41
C ALA A 45 12.00 -1.51 -20.26
N THR A 46 11.52 -0.40 -20.86
CA THR A 46 12.33 0.48 -21.70
C THR A 46 12.47 1.85 -21.05
N VAL A 47 13.68 2.37 -20.98
CA VAL A 47 13.94 3.74 -20.53
C VAL A 47 13.33 4.72 -21.52
N SER A 48 12.35 5.50 -21.09
CA SER A 48 11.67 6.49 -21.94
C SER A 48 12.44 7.79 -22.02
N ARG A 49 12.82 8.35 -20.87
CA ARG A 49 13.61 9.58 -20.78
C ARG A 49 14.46 9.59 -19.52
N VAL A 50 15.55 10.33 -19.57
CA VAL A 50 16.44 10.57 -18.43
C VAL A 50 16.28 12.04 -18.01
N GLU A 51 16.12 12.27 -16.70
CA GLU A 51 15.96 13.60 -16.11
C GLU A 51 17.16 13.91 -15.20
N PRO A 52 18.16 14.66 -15.72
CA PRO A 52 19.38 14.93 -14.97
C PRO A 52 19.17 15.76 -13.70
N SER A 53 18.18 16.64 -13.69
CA SER A 53 17.85 17.48 -12.53
C SER A 53 17.40 16.67 -11.32
N LEU A 54 16.69 15.57 -11.56
CA LEU A 54 16.19 14.64 -10.53
C LEU A 54 17.13 13.48 -10.27
N GLN A 55 18.23 13.34 -11.02
CA GLN A 55 19.08 12.15 -11.03
C GLN A 55 18.25 10.86 -11.11
N ALA A 56 17.30 10.82 -12.06
CA ALA A 56 16.36 9.74 -12.25
C ALA A 56 16.05 9.48 -13.72
N ALA A 57 15.56 8.28 -14.02
CA ALA A 57 15.04 7.90 -15.33
C ALA A 57 13.54 7.59 -15.20
N PHE A 58 12.78 7.96 -16.23
CA PHE A 58 11.40 7.54 -16.40
C PHE A 58 11.36 6.34 -17.32
N VAL A 59 10.69 5.28 -16.87
CA VAL A 59 10.73 3.97 -17.50
C VAL A 59 9.32 3.54 -17.91
N ASN A 60 9.18 3.12 -19.16
CA ASN A 60 7.95 2.49 -19.66
C ASN A 60 8.01 0.98 -19.37
N PHE A 61 7.08 0.51 -18.54
CA PHE A 61 6.96 -0.90 -18.15
C PHE A 61 5.60 -1.51 -18.54
N GLY A 62 4.90 -0.88 -19.51
CA GLY A 62 3.65 -1.40 -20.05
C GLY A 62 2.39 -0.91 -19.34
N ARG A 63 2.49 0.06 -18.43
CA ARG A 63 1.34 0.72 -17.80
C ARG A 63 1.12 2.12 -18.35
N GLU A 64 -0.05 2.71 -18.06
CA GLU A 64 -0.42 4.05 -18.53
C GLU A 64 0.58 5.12 -18.10
N ARG A 65 1.15 4.98 -16.90
CA ARG A 65 2.12 5.93 -16.34
C ARG A 65 3.52 5.34 -16.33
N HIS A 66 4.49 6.18 -16.67
CA HIS A 66 5.89 5.79 -16.56
C HIS A 66 6.32 5.69 -15.09
N GLY A 67 7.12 4.67 -14.79
CA GLY A 67 7.69 4.51 -13.47
C GLY A 67 8.92 5.38 -13.25
N PHE A 68 9.19 5.72 -12.01
CA PHE A 68 10.34 6.51 -11.56
C PHE A 68 11.45 5.59 -11.07
N LEU A 69 12.63 5.68 -11.70
CA LEU A 69 13.83 4.92 -11.37
C LEU A 69 14.94 5.90 -10.94
N ALA A 70 15.25 5.92 -9.64
CA ALA A 70 16.32 6.76 -9.13
C ALA A 70 17.71 6.21 -9.52
N PHE A 71 18.69 7.09 -9.70
CA PHE A 71 20.06 6.68 -10.05
C PHE A 71 20.65 5.67 -9.07
N ASN A 72 20.35 5.82 -7.79
CA ASN A 72 20.81 4.91 -6.74
C ASN A 72 20.17 3.51 -6.81
N ASP A 73 19.07 3.36 -7.51
CA ASP A 73 18.34 2.10 -7.70
C ASP A 73 18.69 1.40 -9.02
N ILE A 74 19.73 1.92 -9.75
CA ILE A 74 20.24 1.32 -10.99
C ILE A 74 21.50 0.54 -10.67
N GLN A 75 21.53 -0.73 -11.06
CA GLN A 75 22.70 -1.61 -10.93
C GLN A 75 23.78 -1.21 -11.93
N SER A 76 25.06 -1.36 -11.52
CA SER A 76 26.23 -1.02 -12.34
C SER A 76 26.34 -1.79 -13.65
N ASP A 77 25.76 -3.00 -13.72
CA ASP A 77 25.76 -3.81 -14.96
C ASP A 77 25.04 -3.14 -16.13
N TYR A 78 24.04 -2.31 -15.85
CA TYR A 78 23.31 -1.54 -16.86
C TYR A 78 24.04 -0.27 -17.34
N TYR A 79 25.17 0.10 -16.73
CA TYR A 79 25.91 1.29 -17.08
C TYR A 79 26.59 1.14 -18.45
N GLN A 80 26.33 2.07 -19.34
CA GLN A 80 26.98 2.20 -20.65
C GLN A 80 28.25 3.05 -20.52
N ILE A 81 29.27 2.52 -19.87
CA ILE A 81 30.57 3.15 -19.63
C ILE A 81 31.70 2.30 -20.25
N PRO A 82 32.92 2.86 -20.42
CA PRO A 82 34.07 2.11 -20.89
C PRO A 82 34.32 0.84 -20.05
N SER A 83 34.76 -0.23 -20.69
CA SER A 83 34.98 -1.55 -20.07
C SER A 83 35.98 -1.50 -18.89
N GLU A 84 37.02 -0.67 -19.01
CA GLU A 84 38.01 -0.47 -17.94
C GLU A 84 37.41 0.13 -16.68
N ASP A 85 36.53 1.13 -16.81
CA ASP A 85 35.87 1.74 -15.66
C ASP A 85 34.81 0.83 -15.05
N LYS A 86 34.16 0.02 -15.89
CA LYS A 86 33.21 -1.01 -15.43
C LYS A 86 33.91 -2.08 -14.57
N GLU A 87 35.10 -2.53 -15.01
CA GLU A 87 35.90 -3.48 -14.25
C GLU A 87 36.39 -2.90 -12.92
N LYS A 88 36.84 -1.63 -12.90
CA LYS A 88 37.22 -0.93 -11.65
C LYS A 88 36.03 -0.85 -10.66
N ILE A 89 34.83 -0.56 -11.15
CA ILE A 89 33.62 -0.52 -10.32
C ILE A 89 33.35 -1.91 -9.75
N ARG A 90 33.47 -2.98 -10.55
CA ARG A 90 33.24 -4.35 -10.11
C ARG A 90 34.22 -4.77 -9.01
N ILE A 91 35.51 -4.47 -9.20
CA ILE A 91 36.56 -4.76 -8.21
C ILE A 91 36.30 -3.98 -6.91
N ALA A 92 35.90 -2.72 -7.02
CA ALA A 92 35.56 -1.89 -5.87
C ALA A 92 34.33 -2.44 -5.11
N GLU A 93 33.30 -2.88 -5.83
CA GLU A 93 32.12 -3.52 -5.24
C GLU A 93 32.46 -4.85 -4.54
N GLU A 94 33.39 -5.64 -5.08
CA GLU A 94 33.88 -6.88 -4.45
C GLU A 94 34.64 -6.59 -3.15
N LYS A 95 35.59 -5.65 -3.14
CA LYS A 95 36.34 -5.26 -1.93
C LYS A 95 35.43 -4.77 -0.81
N ILE A 96 34.46 -3.92 -1.12
CA ILE A 96 33.53 -3.43 -0.11
C ILE A 96 32.62 -4.55 0.41
N ARG A 97 32.33 -5.55 -0.43
CA ARG A 97 31.61 -6.75 0.00
C ARG A 97 32.41 -7.55 1.05
N GLU A 98 33.72 -7.65 0.88
CA GLU A 98 34.61 -8.27 1.84
C GLU A 98 34.70 -7.45 3.14
N ASP A 99 34.93 -6.15 3.05
CA ASP A 99 34.93 -5.23 4.21
C ASP A 99 33.61 -5.25 5.00
N LEU A 100 32.47 -5.37 4.33
CA LEU A 100 31.18 -5.48 5.01
C LEU A 100 30.97 -6.83 5.70
N LYS A 101 31.55 -7.91 5.19
CA LYS A 101 31.54 -9.21 5.89
C LYS A 101 32.37 -9.12 7.16
N ASP A 102 33.57 -8.53 7.09
CA ASP A 102 34.51 -8.42 8.22
C ASP A 102 33.94 -7.50 9.31
N LYS A 103 33.44 -6.33 8.98
CA LYS A 103 32.75 -5.44 9.92
C LYS A 103 31.50 -6.08 10.56
N ALA A 104 30.77 -6.93 9.82
CA ALA A 104 29.64 -7.68 10.40
C ALA A 104 30.09 -8.76 11.38
N VAL A 105 31.30 -9.28 11.24
CA VAL A 105 31.93 -10.20 12.18
C VAL A 105 32.42 -9.46 13.44
N GLU A 106 33.11 -8.33 13.29
CA GLU A 106 33.59 -7.48 14.38
C GLU A 106 32.46 -6.97 15.29
N LEU A 107 31.43 -6.38 14.71
CA LEU A 107 30.23 -5.91 15.46
C LEU A 107 29.53 -7.04 16.23
N SER A 108 29.66 -8.28 15.81
CA SER A 108 29.08 -9.42 16.51
C SER A 108 29.94 -9.93 17.64
N GLN A 109 31.25 -9.76 17.55
CA GLN A 109 32.20 -10.08 18.63
C GLN A 109 32.14 -9.04 19.76
N GLU A 110 32.01 -7.74 19.42
CA GLU A 110 31.81 -6.67 20.39
C GLU A 110 30.47 -6.80 21.15
N ALA A 111 29.40 -7.19 20.45
CA ALA A 111 28.10 -7.44 21.10
C ALA A 111 28.14 -8.62 22.07
N SER A 112 28.93 -9.65 21.78
CA SER A 112 29.10 -10.84 22.65
C SER A 112 30.00 -10.54 23.88
N GLN A 113 30.89 -9.58 23.79
CA GLN A 113 31.75 -9.15 24.92
C GLN A 113 31.00 -8.20 25.87
N ASN A 114 30.09 -7.37 25.35
CA ASN A 114 29.28 -6.44 26.16
C ASN A 114 28.15 -7.11 26.95
N GLU A 115 27.67 -8.30 26.57
CA GLU A 115 26.66 -9.04 27.37
C GLU A 115 27.26 -9.64 28.66
N ASN A 116 28.58 -9.82 28.74
CA ASN A 116 29.25 -10.32 29.96
C ASN A 116 29.59 -9.20 30.98
N ILE A 117 29.40 -7.92 30.62
CA ILE A 117 29.74 -6.77 31.47
C ILE A 117 28.51 -6.10 32.08
N SER A 118 27.28 -6.48 31.68
CA SER A 118 26.04 -5.77 32.06
C SER A 118 25.45 -6.15 33.41
N ASN A 119 26.12 -6.94 34.25
CA ASN A 119 25.66 -7.28 35.61
C ASN A 119 26.27 -6.46 36.77
N GLU A 120 27.16 -5.51 36.52
CA GLU A 120 27.82 -4.80 37.65
C GLU A 120 27.95 -3.27 37.56
N ASN A 121 27.35 -2.57 36.60
CA ASN A 121 27.49 -1.11 36.55
C ASN A 121 26.23 -0.38 36.05
N GLU A 122 25.16 -0.32 36.87
CA GLU A 122 23.98 0.53 36.63
C GLU A 122 24.10 2.00 37.10
N GLU A 123 25.25 2.47 37.57
CA GLU A 123 25.34 3.81 38.19
C GLU A 123 26.15 4.88 37.46
N LYS A 124 26.66 4.66 36.26
CA LYS A 124 27.45 5.69 35.56
C LYS A 124 27.11 5.84 34.07
N ILE A 125 25.89 6.27 33.72
CA ILE A 125 25.65 6.92 32.43
C ILE A 125 24.73 8.12 32.64
N LYS A 126 25.32 9.18 33.20
CA LYS A 126 24.87 10.56 32.96
C LYS A 126 25.66 11.08 31.77
N ASN A 127 24.92 11.69 30.83
CA ASN A 127 25.42 12.52 29.73
C ASN A 127 26.13 11.78 28.59
N ASP A 128 25.34 11.36 27.61
CA ASP A 128 25.75 11.48 26.20
C ASP A 128 24.54 11.76 25.32
N SER A 129 24.25 13.04 25.21
CA SER A 129 23.46 13.68 24.17
C SER A 129 24.28 13.70 22.88
N LEU A 130 24.44 12.56 22.17
CA LEU A 130 25.17 12.49 20.91
C LEU A 130 24.72 11.28 20.07
N ASP A 131 23.41 11.16 19.78
CA ASP A 131 22.92 10.16 18.82
C ASP A 131 22.64 10.74 17.42
N ASP A 132 22.77 12.06 17.24
CA ASP A 132 22.63 12.70 15.92
C ASP A 132 23.80 12.41 14.97
N ASN A 133 24.93 11.89 15.44
CA ASN A 133 26.10 11.57 14.62
C ASN A 133 26.12 10.14 14.07
N LYS A 134 25.24 9.24 14.51
CA LYS A 134 25.17 7.88 13.96
C LYS A 134 24.31 7.75 12.70
N GLU A 135 23.36 8.67 12.48
CA GLU A 135 22.60 8.69 11.21
C GLU A 135 23.39 9.30 10.05
N ASN A 136 24.31 10.22 10.31
CA ASN A 136 25.21 10.76 9.30
C ASN A 136 26.33 9.78 8.87
N LYS A 137 26.58 8.68 9.59
CA LYS A 137 27.51 7.61 9.19
C LYS A 137 26.91 6.57 8.24
N LYS A 138 25.65 6.65 7.92
CA LYS A 138 25.08 5.99 6.71
C LYS A 138 25.29 6.85 5.46
N LYS A 139 26.42 7.55 5.36
CA LYS A 139 26.89 8.05 4.07
C LYS A 139 26.78 6.89 3.09
N ASN A 140 26.05 7.13 2.03
CA ASN A 140 25.72 6.14 1.04
C ASN A 140 26.96 5.30 0.74
N TYR A 141 26.90 3.98 0.96
CA TYR A 141 27.89 2.99 0.55
C TYR A 141 28.50 3.30 -0.84
N ARG A 142 27.70 3.80 -1.78
CA ARG A 142 28.15 4.26 -3.09
C ARG A 142 29.00 5.52 -3.05
N ASP A 143 28.84 6.39 -2.09
CA ASP A 143 29.68 7.59 -1.93
C ASP A 143 31.03 7.24 -1.30
N GLU A 144 31.08 6.22 -0.44
CA GLU A 144 32.33 5.63 0.08
C GLU A 144 33.08 4.89 -1.01
N VAL A 145 32.40 4.11 -1.87
CA VAL A 145 32.98 3.49 -3.06
C VAL A 145 33.61 4.52 -3.98
N LYS A 146 32.88 5.60 -4.25
CA LYS A 146 33.31 6.66 -5.17
C LYS A 146 34.50 7.48 -4.64
N THR A 147 34.59 7.66 -3.32
CA THR A 147 35.67 8.44 -2.71
C THR A 147 36.94 7.61 -2.44
N SER A 148 36.80 6.31 -2.12
CA SER A 148 37.95 5.46 -1.74
C SER A 148 38.75 4.92 -2.93
N PHE A 149 38.15 4.78 -4.12
CA PHE A 149 38.79 4.11 -5.26
C PHE A 149 39.09 5.01 -6.46
N GLY A 150 38.99 6.34 -6.33
CA GLY A 150 39.31 7.28 -7.42
C GLY A 150 38.43 7.13 -8.67
N ILE A 151 37.27 6.51 -8.55
CA ILE A 151 36.36 6.25 -9.66
C ILE A 151 35.69 7.56 -10.07
N LYS A 152 35.69 7.84 -11.38
CA LYS A 152 35.01 9.02 -11.95
C LYS A 152 33.54 9.04 -11.52
N ARG A 153 33.06 10.18 -11.04
CA ARG A 153 31.64 10.39 -10.68
C ARG A 153 30.82 10.58 -11.95
N TYR A 154 30.22 9.51 -12.43
CA TYR A 154 29.29 9.55 -13.55
C TYR A 154 27.96 10.15 -13.16
N ARG A 155 27.38 10.95 -14.08
CA ARG A 155 26.01 11.44 -13.97
C ARG A 155 25.08 10.45 -14.66
N ILE A 156 23.79 10.45 -14.29
CA ILE A 156 22.83 9.49 -14.84
C ILE A 156 22.75 9.51 -16.37
N GLN A 157 22.84 10.68 -16.99
CA GLN A 157 22.80 10.83 -18.45
C GLN A 157 24.03 10.25 -19.17
N GLU A 158 25.12 10.03 -18.45
CA GLU A 158 26.35 9.42 -18.98
C GLU A 158 26.27 7.88 -18.98
N VAL A 159 25.49 7.30 -18.06
CA VAL A 159 25.43 5.86 -17.83
C VAL A 159 24.19 5.17 -18.38
N ILE A 160 23.07 5.88 -18.48
CA ILE A 160 21.79 5.33 -18.98
C ILE A 160 21.30 6.16 -20.15
N LYS A 161 20.83 5.49 -21.21
CA LYS A 161 20.30 6.14 -22.41
C LYS A 161 18.82 5.83 -22.61
N PRO A 162 18.05 6.77 -23.21
CA PRO A 162 16.70 6.49 -23.69
C PRO A 162 16.70 5.30 -24.68
N GLY A 163 15.66 4.48 -24.64
CA GLY A 163 15.55 3.27 -25.46
C GLY A 163 16.25 2.03 -24.89
N GLN A 164 17.04 2.15 -23.84
CA GLN A 164 17.70 1.02 -23.20
C GLN A 164 16.68 0.09 -22.53
N ILE A 165 16.82 -1.21 -22.75
CA ILE A 165 15.99 -2.24 -22.10
C ILE A 165 16.63 -2.62 -20.78
N ILE A 166 15.84 -2.67 -19.71
CA ILE A 166 16.26 -2.98 -18.37
C ILE A 166 15.23 -3.88 -17.67
N LEU A 167 15.70 -4.79 -16.82
CA LEU A 167 14.84 -5.57 -15.93
C LEU A 167 14.61 -4.78 -14.64
N ILE A 168 13.35 -4.56 -14.29
CA ILE A 168 12.97 -3.75 -13.14
C ILE A 168 12.00 -4.48 -12.22
N GLN A 169 12.04 -4.12 -10.94
CA GLN A 169 11.06 -4.53 -9.94
C GLN A 169 10.36 -3.30 -9.36
N VAL A 170 9.06 -3.41 -9.11
CA VAL A 170 8.25 -2.36 -8.51
C VAL A 170 8.41 -2.37 -7.00
N ILE A 171 8.92 -1.28 -6.41
CA ILE A 171 9.05 -1.11 -4.95
C ILE A 171 7.78 -0.53 -4.35
N LYS A 172 7.21 0.50 -5.01
CA LYS A 172 6.01 1.21 -4.58
C LYS A 172 5.10 1.42 -5.77
N GLU A 173 3.82 1.24 -5.54
CA GLU A 173 2.79 1.47 -6.54
C GLU A 173 2.56 2.95 -6.83
N GLU A 174 1.82 3.22 -7.88
CA GLU A 174 1.39 4.56 -8.24
C GLU A 174 0.54 5.17 -7.12
N ARG A 175 0.75 6.45 -6.84
CA ARG A 175 -0.02 7.16 -5.82
C ARG A 175 -0.39 8.56 -6.27
N GLY A 176 -1.70 8.82 -6.38
CA GLY A 176 -2.20 10.09 -6.88
C GLY A 176 -1.66 10.37 -8.29
N GLN A 177 -0.89 11.45 -8.46
CA GLN A 177 -0.25 11.80 -9.74
C GLN A 177 1.18 11.24 -9.90
N LYS A 178 1.74 10.55 -8.89
CA LYS A 178 3.10 10.01 -8.93
C LYS A 178 3.11 8.62 -9.52
N GLY A 179 4.00 8.37 -10.48
CA GLY A 179 4.24 7.03 -11.03
C GLY A 179 4.87 6.08 -10.01
N ALA A 180 4.87 4.78 -10.35
CA ALA A 180 5.46 3.73 -9.52
C ALA A 180 6.96 3.96 -9.28
N ALA A 181 7.45 3.63 -8.08
CA ALA A 181 8.89 3.63 -7.81
C ALA A 181 9.48 2.26 -8.17
N LEU A 182 10.52 2.31 -8.99
CA LEU A 182 11.18 1.14 -9.58
C LEU A 182 12.60 0.97 -9.06
N THR A 183 13.11 -0.25 -9.14
CA THR A 183 14.53 -0.58 -8.91
C THR A 183 14.98 -1.65 -9.89
N THR A 184 16.27 -1.68 -10.23
CA THR A 184 16.89 -2.78 -10.96
C THR A 184 17.47 -3.85 -10.03
N PHE A 185 17.52 -3.59 -8.72
CA PHE A 185 17.91 -4.58 -7.73
C PHE A 185 16.75 -5.52 -7.43
N ILE A 186 16.83 -6.72 -7.98
CA ILE A 186 15.77 -7.72 -7.84
C ILE A 186 15.84 -8.37 -6.46
N SER A 187 14.70 -8.54 -5.82
CA SER A 187 14.54 -9.24 -4.55
C SER A 187 13.41 -10.24 -4.62
N LEU A 188 13.71 -11.52 -4.43
CA LEU A 188 12.74 -12.61 -4.46
C LEU A 188 12.50 -13.11 -3.04
N ALA A 189 11.26 -13.01 -2.58
CA ALA A 189 10.88 -13.41 -1.24
C ALA A 189 10.57 -14.91 -1.18
N GLY A 190 11.44 -15.68 -0.53
CA GLY A 190 11.15 -17.02 -0.05
C GLY A 190 10.41 -16.99 1.29
N LYS A 191 10.14 -18.14 1.89
CA LYS A 191 9.52 -18.25 3.21
C LYS A 191 10.47 -17.85 4.33
N TYR A 192 11.68 -18.39 4.33
CA TYR A 192 12.69 -18.22 5.38
C TYR A 192 13.76 -17.22 5.01
N MET A 193 13.92 -16.92 3.74
CA MET A 193 14.92 -16.00 3.23
C MET A 193 14.40 -15.10 2.11
N VAL A 194 15.17 -14.08 1.78
CA VAL A 194 15.02 -13.24 0.58
C VAL A 194 16.29 -13.40 -0.23
N LEU A 195 16.14 -13.80 -1.49
CA LEU A 195 17.23 -13.90 -2.45
C LEU A 195 17.35 -12.57 -3.22
N MET A 196 18.56 -12.05 -3.29
CA MET A 196 18.91 -10.88 -4.11
C MET A 196 19.93 -11.34 -5.17
N PRO A 197 19.46 -11.78 -6.35
CA PRO A 197 20.33 -12.47 -7.32
C PRO A 197 21.33 -11.55 -8.01
N ASN A 198 21.09 -10.25 -8.00
CA ASN A 198 21.92 -9.26 -8.69
C ASN A 198 22.42 -8.16 -7.76
N THR A 199 22.63 -8.45 -6.49
CA THR A 199 23.10 -7.47 -5.51
C THR A 199 24.44 -7.91 -4.94
N ALA A 200 25.47 -7.11 -5.13
CA ALA A 200 26.81 -7.34 -4.58
C ALA A 200 26.88 -7.19 -3.05
N LYS A 201 25.85 -6.68 -2.39
CA LYS A 201 25.76 -6.63 -0.94
C LYS A 201 25.66 -8.04 -0.39
N GLY A 202 26.69 -8.51 0.27
CA GLY A 202 26.74 -9.84 0.89
C GLY A 202 25.49 -10.16 1.72
N GLY A 203 25.23 -11.44 1.94
CA GLY A 203 24.10 -11.92 2.71
C GLY A 203 24.05 -11.35 4.12
N GLY A 204 22.86 -11.36 4.72
CA GLY A 204 22.63 -10.78 6.03
C GLY A 204 21.57 -11.52 6.83
N ILE A 205 21.42 -11.10 8.06
CA ILE A 205 20.38 -11.58 8.97
C ILE A 205 19.42 -10.43 9.24
N SER A 206 18.13 -10.69 9.23
CA SER A 206 17.10 -9.68 9.52
C SER A 206 17.42 -8.94 10.82
N ARG A 207 17.30 -7.60 10.81
CA ARG A 207 17.50 -6.76 11.99
C ARG A 207 16.47 -7.02 13.10
N LYS A 208 15.36 -7.69 12.77
CA LYS A 208 14.31 -8.05 13.73
C LYS A 208 14.65 -9.30 14.56
N ILE A 209 15.73 -10.01 14.23
CA ILE A 209 16.27 -11.11 15.05
C ILE A 209 17.28 -10.49 16.03
N PHE A 210 16.86 -10.32 17.28
CA PHE A 210 17.66 -9.63 18.31
C PHE A 210 18.55 -10.57 19.08
N ASN A 211 18.18 -11.85 19.20
CA ASN A 211 18.92 -12.84 19.97
C ASN A 211 20.27 -13.13 19.32
N SER A 212 21.38 -12.90 20.05
CA SER A 212 22.74 -13.09 19.58
C SER A 212 23.03 -14.56 19.24
N SER A 213 22.54 -15.50 20.06
CA SER A 213 22.71 -16.94 19.84
C SER A 213 22.04 -17.42 18.55
N ASP A 214 20.84 -16.93 18.26
CA ASP A 214 20.12 -17.28 17.03
C ASP A 214 20.81 -16.68 15.81
N ARG A 215 21.33 -15.45 15.93
CA ARG A 215 22.12 -14.82 14.86
C ARG A 215 23.40 -15.60 14.54
N GLN A 216 24.07 -16.11 15.56
CA GLN A 216 25.29 -16.91 15.38
C GLN A 216 24.97 -18.26 14.71
N LYS A 217 23.93 -18.96 15.13
CA LYS A 217 23.44 -20.19 14.48
C LYS A 217 23.13 -19.98 13.01
N ILE A 218 22.37 -18.91 12.69
CA ILE A 218 22.01 -18.58 11.30
C ILE A 218 23.25 -18.27 10.47
N ARG A 219 24.25 -17.58 11.05
CA ARG A 219 25.51 -17.28 10.36
C ARG A 219 26.26 -18.56 10.01
N ASN A 220 26.36 -19.49 10.95
CA ASN A 220 26.98 -20.79 10.70
C ASN A 220 26.26 -21.53 9.57
N ILE A 221 24.92 -21.57 9.58
CA ILE A 221 24.12 -22.18 8.51
C ILE A 221 24.38 -21.50 7.16
N LEU A 222 24.44 -20.16 7.11
CA LEU A 222 24.69 -19.43 5.85
C LEU A 222 26.10 -19.69 5.30
N ASN A 223 27.10 -19.88 6.16
CA ASN A 223 28.46 -20.20 5.75
C ASN A 223 28.62 -21.64 5.21
N GLU A 224 27.71 -22.54 5.61
CA GLU A 224 27.69 -23.92 5.15
C GLU A 224 26.89 -24.13 3.84
N ILE A 225 26.06 -23.16 3.45
CA ILE A 225 25.30 -23.19 2.19
C ILE A 225 26.15 -22.57 1.09
N ASP A 226 26.30 -23.28 -0.02
CA ASP A 226 27.02 -22.77 -1.20
C ASP A 226 26.18 -21.70 -1.92
N ILE A 227 26.39 -20.43 -1.55
CA ILE A 227 25.74 -19.27 -2.15
C ILE A 227 26.69 -18.64 -3.16
N PRO A 228 26.32 -18.51 -4.45
CA PRO A 228 27.14 -17.85 -5.45
C PRO A 228 27.57 -16.44 -5.01
N LYS A 229 28.82 -16.07 -5.25
CA LYS A 229 29.39 -14.76 -4.85
C LYS A 229 28.61 -13.56 -5.40
N THR A 230 27.93 -13.73 -6.52
CA THR A 230 27.12 -12.68 -7.16
C THR A 230 25.75 -12.46 -6.51
N MET A 231 25.33 -13.39 -5.63
CA MET A 231 24.01 -13.35 -5.01
C MET A 231 24.10 -12.94 -3.54
N GLY A 232 23.13 -12.15 -3.08
CA GLY A 232 22.93 -11.83 -1.67
C GLY A 232 21.73 -12.59 -1.11
N VAL A 233 21.82 -13.03 0.15
CA VAL A 233 20.72 -13.70 0.85
C VAL A 233 20.49 -13.04 2.19
N ILE A 234 19.22 -12.71 2.53
CA ILE A 234 18.86 -12.20 3.85
C ILE A 234 17.89 -13.18 4.51
N VAL A 235 18.30 -13.74 5.65
CA VAL A 235 17.40 -14.62 6.44
C VAL A 235 16.35 -13.79 7.15
N ARG A 236 15.08 -14.18 6.98
CA ARG A 236 13.90 -13.54 7.57
C ARG A 236 13.72 -14.01 9.02
N THR A 237 12.86 -13.33 9.78
CA THR A 237 12.49 -13.73 11.16
C THR A 237 11.89 -15.13 11.23
N ALA A 238 11.12 -15.54 10.22
CA ALA A 238 10.57 -16.90 10.11
C ALA A 238 11.63 -18.00 9.99
N GLY A 239 12.87 -17.66 9.59
CA GLY A 239 14.00 -18.59 9.48
C GLY A 239 14.85 -18.72 10.75
N ALA A 240 14.56 -17.97 11.84
CA ALA A 240 15.41 -17.93 13.03
C ALA A 240 15.61 -19.31 13.70
N ASN A 241 14.55 -20.13 13.74
CA ASN A 241 14.53 -21.43 14.40
C ASN A 241 14.41 -22.60 13.41
N LYS A 242 14.98 -22.46 12.20
CA LYS A 242 14.90 -23.46 11.15
C LYS A 242 16.18 -24.23 10.97
N THR A 243 16.05 -25.46 10.47
CA THR A 243 17.18 -26.32 10.15
C THR A 243 17.88 -25.88 8.87
N LYS A 244 19.16 -26.25 8.70
CA LYS A 244 19.94 -26.03 7.48
C LYS A 244 19.18 -26.50 6.24
N ASN A 245 18.63 -27.72 6.27
CA ASN A 245 17.93 -28.33 5.14
C ASN A 245 16.66 -27.54 4.72
N GLU A 246 15.95 -26.94 5.67
CA GLU A 246 14.76 -26.11 5.38
C GLU A 246 15.16 -24.80 4.68
N ILE A 247 16.24 -24.16 5.14
CA ILE A 247 16.75 -22.91 4.57
C ILE A 247 17.35 -23.17 3.18
N GLU A 248 18.11 -24.23 3.03
CA GLU A 248 18.72 -24.62 1.76
C GLU A 248 17.66 -24.97 0.70
N LYS A 249 16.61 -25.68 1.08
CA LYS A 249 15.49 -25.98 0.17
C LYS A 249 14.76 -24.71 -0.27
N ASP A 250 14.57 -23.75 0.63
CA ASP A 250 13.96 -22.46 0.30
C ASP A 250 14.86 -21.66 -0.67
N PHE A 251 16.18 -21.72 -0.46
CA PHE A 251 17.17 -21.14 -1.38
C PHE A 251 17.07 -21.76 -2.79
N GLN A 252 17.08 -23.08 -2.88
CA GLN A 252 16.99 -23.79 -4.16
C GLN A 252 15.68 -23.47 -4.91
N ASN A 253 14.55 -23.40 -4.19
CA ASN A 253 13.27 -23.03 -4.79
C ASN A 253 13.29 -21.59 -5.33
N THR A 254 13.86 -20.65 -4.57
CA THR A 254 13.93 -19.25 -4.97
C THR A 254 14.94 -19.05 -6.12
N GLN A 255 16.03 -19.84 -6.15
CA GLN A 255 16.97 -19.86 -7.26
C GLN A 255 16.34 -20.36 -8.55
N LYS A 256 15.55 -21.44 -8.51
CA LYS A 256 14.78 -21.92 -9.67
C LYS A 256 13.84 -20.83 -10.21
N THR A 257 13.12 -20.14 -9.32
CA THR A 257 12.28 -19.01 -9.73
C THR A 257 13.08 -17.91 -10.43
N TRP A 258 14.30 -17.63 -9.95
CA TRP A 258 15.19 -16.68 -10.62
C TRP A 258 15.62 -17.13 -12.01
N GLU A 259 15.91 -18.42 -12.20
CA GLU A 259 16.24 -18.97 -13.50
C GLU A 259 15.06 -18.90 -14.48
N GLU A 260 13.85 -19.19 -14.02
CA GLU A 260 12.62 -18.99 -14.79
C GLU A 260 12.44 -17.53 -15.21
N ILE A 261 12.66 -16.56 -14.29
CA ILE A 261 12.58 -15.13 -14.59
C ILE A 261 13.60 -14.73 -15.67
N LYS A 262 14.84 -15.23 -15.59
CA LYS A 262 15.87 -14.94 -16.59
C LYS A 262 15.44 -15.47 -17.97
N ASN A 263 14.98 -16.71 -18.05
CA ASN A 263 14.54 -17.32 -19.30
C ASN A 263 13.36 -16.55 -19.90
N ASN A 264 12.33 -16.26 -19.09
CA ASN A 264 11.18 -15.47 -19.52
C ASN A 264 11.59 -14.06 -20.00
N ALA A 265 12.56 -13.42 -19.35
CA ALA A 265 13.05 -12.12 -19.76
C ALA A 265 13.79 -12.15 -21.10
N LEU A 266 14.53 -13.24 -21.40
CA LEU A 266 15.22 -13.42 -22.68
C LEU A 266 14.25 -13.68 -23.83
N ASP A 267 13.14 -14.39 -23.57
CA ASP A 267 12.13 -14.73 -24.57
C ASP A 267 11.08 -13.62 -24.79
N SER A 268 11.09 -12.57 -23.96
CA SER A 268 10.07 -11.50 -23.97
C SER A 268 10.56 -10.23 -24.68
N ASN A 269 9.61 -9.52 -25.29
CA ASN A 269 9.85 -8.18 -25.84
C ASN A 269 9.44 -7.09 -24.83
N ALA A 270 10.27 -6.06 -24.67
CA ALA A 270 9.95 -4.92 -23.80
C ALA A 270 8.92 -3.97 -24.44
N PRO A 271 7.93 -3.43 -23.70
CA PRO A 271 7.67 -3.68 -22.29
C PRO A 271 6.79 -4.92 -22.05
N SER A 272 7.14 -5.77 -21.07
CA SER A 272 6.38 -6.97 -20.71
C SER A 272 6.49 -7.31 -19.22
N LEU A 273 5.45 -7.97 -18.67
CA LEU A 273 5.47 -8.58 -17.35
C LEU A 273 6.22 -9.91 -17.43
N VAL A 274 7.32 -10.05 -16.70
CA VAL A 274 8.16 -11.25 -16.67
C VAL A 274 7.80 -12.15 -15.49
N TYR A 275 7.53 -11.55 -14.33
CA TYR A 275 7.20 -12.28 -13.11
C TYR A 275 6.17 -11.52 -12.28
N GLU A 276 5.14 -12.24 -11.87
CA GLU A 276 4.15 -11.78 -10.92
C GLU A 276 4.43 -12.41 -9.55
N GLU A 277 4.53 -11.60 -8.48
CA GLU A 277 4.81 -12.14 -7.12
C GLU A 277 3.74 -13.11 -6.65
N GLY A 278 2.62 -13.08 -7.31
CA GLY A 278 1.50 -13.99 -7.10
C GLY A 278 0.40 -13.40 -6.24
N ASP A 279 -0.64 -14.18 -6.22
CA ASP A 279 -1.93 -13.95 -5.59
C ASP A 279 -1.77 -13.81 -4.05
N ILE A 280 -2.69 -13.09 -3.42
CA ILE A 280 -2.73 -12.86 -1.98
C ILE A 280 -2.67 -14.17 -1.17
N ILE A 281 -3.25 -15.27 -1.69
CA ILE A 281 -3.22 -16.59 -1.03
C ILE A 281 -1.78 -17.08 -0.88
N LYS A 282 -0.98 -16.98 -1.95
CA LYS A 282 0.44 -17.35 -1.94
C LYS A 282 1.23 -16.50 -0.96
N ARG A 283 1.03 -15.17 -1.02
CA ARG A 283 1.72 -14.24 -0.12
C ARG A 283 1.40 -14.53 1.34
N THR A 284 0.12 -14.73 1.67
CA THR A 284 -0.31 -14.99 3.04
C THR A 284 0.20 -16.33 3.56
N LEU A 285 0.12 -17.41 2.76
CA LEU A 285 0.67 -18.71 3.16
C LEU A 285 2.18 -18.67 3.36
N ARG A 286 2.91 -17.87 2.58
CA ARG A 286 4.35 -17.66 2.74
C ARG A 286 4.67 -16.85 4.01
N ASP A 287 3.95 -15.76 4.25
CA ASP A 287 4.33 -14.73 5.22
C ASP A 287 3.63 -14.87 6.58
N THR A 288 2.40 -15.36 6.61
CA THR A 288 1.54 -15.39 7.80
C THR A 288 1.37 -16.80 8.38
N TYR A 289 1.45 -17.85 7.54
CA TYR A 289 1.29 -19.21 8.04
C TYR A 289 2.53 -19.66 8.81
N ASP A 290 2.39 -19.91 10.11
CA ASP A 290 3.44 -20.41 11.01
C ASP A 290 3.09 -21.81 11.55
N ASN A 291 4.03 -22.45 12.28
CA ASN A 291 3.83 -23.75 12.91
C ASN A 291 2.72 -23.73 13.98
N ASP A 292 2.42 -22.56 14.54
CA ASP A 292 1.36 -22.35 15.54
C ASP A 292 -0.04 -22.32 14.89
N THR A 293 -0.12 -22.25 13.55
CA THR A 293 -1.38 -22.26 12.82
C THR A 293 -1.86 -23.70 12.64
N LYS A 294 -2.98 -24.04 13.28
CA LYS A 294 -3.51 -25.41 13.31
C LYS A 294 -4.15 -25.79 11.98
N TYR A 295 -5.06 -24.96 11.47
CA TYR A 295 -5.80 -25.22 10.24
C TYR A 295 -5.89 -23.98 9.34
N VAL A 296 -6.01 -24.25 8.05
CA VAL A 296 -6.31 -23.26 7.00
C VAL A 296 -7.65 -23.65 6.39
N TYR A 297 -8.70 -22.89 6.69
CA TYR A 297 -10.02 -23.08 6.10
C TYR A 297 -10.16 -22.25 4.85
N VAL A 298 -10.54 -22.88 3.74
CA VAL A 298 -10.64 -22.20 2.44
C VAL A 298 -12.04 -22.40 1.86
N GLU A 299 -12.72 -21.30 1.59
CA GLU A 299 -13.95 -21.24 0.82
C GLU A 299 -13.61 -20.87 -0.64
N GLY A 300 -14.19 -21.58 -1.61
CA GLY A 300 -13.88 -21.49 -3.03
C GLY A 300 -13.01 -22.64 -3.54
N ASN A 301 -13.41 -23.25 -4.67
CA ASN A 301 -12.72 -24.40 -5.25
C ASN A 301 -11.32 -24.05 -5.76
N ASP A 302 -11.23 -22.97 -6.55
CA ASP A 302 -9.99 -22.55 -7.20
C ASP A 302 -8.97 -22.10 -6.16
N ALA A 303 -9.43 -21.35 -5.14
CA ALA A 303 -8.61 -20.92 -4.01
C ALA A 303 -8.06 -22.12 -3.22
N TYR A 304 -8.90 -23.14 -2.97
CA TYR A 304 -8.47 -24.35 -2.30
C TYR A 304 -7.39 -25.11 -3.07
N GLN A 305 -7.55 -25.26 -4.39
CA GLN A 305 -6.55 -25.94 -5.24
C GLN A 305 -5.24 -25.14 -5.26
N LYS A 306 -5.31 -23.82 -5.41
CA LYS A 306 -4.15 -22.93 -5.36
C LYS A 306 -3.43 -23.04 -4.01
N ALA A 307 -4.17 -22.89 -2.90
CA ALA A 307 -3.61 -22.99 -1.56
C ALA A 307 -2.93 -24.36 -1.34
N LYS A 308 -3.55 -25.46 -1.78
CA LYS A 308 -2.99 -26.82 -1.68
C LYS A 308 -1.72 -26.99 -2.51
N LYS A 309 -1.69 -26.47 -3.75
CA LYS A 309 -0.51 -26.50 -4.61
C LYS A 309 0.65 -25.75 -3.94
N PHE A 310 0.40 -24.53 -3.50
CA PHE A 310 1.41 -23.71 -2.83
C PHE A 310 1.95 -24.33 -1.54
N MET A 311 1.07 -24.84 -0.71
CA MET A 311 1.50 -25.52 0.52
C MET A 311 2.35 -26.75 0.22
N LYS A 312 2.06 -27.49 -0.87
CA LYS A 312 2.88 -28.62 -1.30
C LYS A 312 4.29 -28.21 -1.72
N GLU A 313 4.43 -27.05 -2.34
CA GLU A 313 5.72 -26.47 -2.75
C GLU A 313 6.51 -25.94 -1.53
N LEU A 314 5.85 -25.17 -0.65
CA LEU A 314 6.49 -24.53 0.50
C LEU A 314 6.72 -25.49 1.67
N MET A 315 5.68 -26.26 2.07
CA MET A 315 5.68 -27.11 3.25
C MET A 315 4.88 -28.39 3.03
N PRO A 316 5.45 -29.40 2.38
CA PRO A 316 4.75 -30.65 2.05
C PRO A 316 4.13 -31.35 3.26
N LYS A 317 4.76 -31.26 4.43
CA LYS A 317 4.30 -31.88 5.67
C LYS A 317 2.96 -31.30 6.17
N ASN A 318 2.66 -30.03 5.85
CA ASN A 318 1.53 -29.27 6.38
C ASN A 318 0.33 -29.21 5.41
N VAL A 319 0.40 -29.85 4.27
CA VAL A 319 -0.69 -29.89 3.25
C VAL A 319 -2.01 -30.41 3.84
N LYS A 320 -1.94 -31.36 4.77
CA LYS A 320 -3.12 -31.94 5.47
C LYS A 320 -3.88 -30.93 6.33
N ASN A 321 -3.25 -29.81 6.72
CA ASN A 321 -3.86 -28.78 7.54
C ASN A 321 -4.77 -27.85 6.73
N ILE A 322 -4.72 -27.91 5.38
CA ILE A 322 -5.64 -27.15 4.52
C ILE A 322 -6.94 -27.90 4.40
N LYS A 323 -8.02 -27.28 4.86
CA LYS A 323 -9.38 -27.83 4.85
C LYS A 323 -10.26 -27.02 3.91
N LYS A 324 -10.95 -27.72 2.99
CA LYS A 324 -11.98 -27.11 2.18
C LYS A 324 -13.24 -26.89 3.01
N TYR A 325 -13.70 -25.65 3.10
CA TYR A 325 -14.98 -25.35 3.73
C TYR A 325 -16.15 -25.79 2.85
N ARG A 326 -17.15 -26.44 3.45
CA ARG A 326 -18.34 -26.97 2.76
C ARG A 326 -19.64 -26.61 3.48
N GLY A 327 -19.61 -25.65 4.40
CA GLY A 327 -20.77 -25.18 5.13
C GLY A 327 -21.81 -24.54 4.20
N LYS A 328 -23.06 -24.49 4.65
CA LYS A 328 -24.15 -23.75 3.97
C LYS A 328 -24.09 -22.25 4.26
N VAL A 329 -23.55 -21.88 5.43
CA VAL A 329 -23.33 -20.50 5.85
C VAL A 329 -21.97 -20.06 5.33
N PRO A 330 -21.77 -18.83 4.83
CA PRO A 330 -20.45 -18.34 4.44
C PRO A 330 -19.43 -18.48 5.58
N LEU A 331 -18.18 -18.80 5.25
CA LEU A 331 -17.11 -19.11 6.18
C LEU A 331 -16.90 -18.03 7.26
N PHE A 332 -16.94 -16.75 6.88
CA PHE A 332 -16.70 -15.64 7.80
C PHE A 332 -17.86 -15.40 8.76
N TYR A 333 -19.09 -15.72 8.36
CA TYR A 333 -20.24 -15.69 9.27
C TYR A 333 -20.21 -16.86 10.27
N ASP A 334 -19.89 -18.07 9.80
CA ASP A 334 -19.79 -19.26 10.65
C ASP A 334 -18.69 -19.13 11.73
N ALA A 335 -17.56 -18.52 11.36
CA ALA A 335 -16.46 -18.26 12.27
C ALA A 335 -16.60 -16.96 13.10
N ASN A 336 -17.75 -16.26 13.04
CA ASN A 336 -17.99 -14.94 13.68
C ASN A 336 -16.92 -13.87 13.34
N ILE A 337 -16.34 -13.95 12.16
CA ILE A 337 -15.31 -13.00 11.69
C ILE A 337 -15.96 -11.70 11.20
N GLU A 338 -17.09 -11.79 10.48
CA GLU A 338 -17.74 -10.63 9.88
C GLU A 338 -18.15 -9.59 10.93
N LYS A 339 -18.63 -10.05 12.10
CA LYS A 339 -18.98 -9.16 13.20
C LYS A 339 -17.76 -8.42 13.77
N GLU A 340 -16.63 -9.11 13.89
CA GLU A 340 -15.39 -8.51 14.38
C GLU A 340 -14.79 -7.53 13.33
N LEU A 341 -14.90 -7.84 12.03
CA LEU A 341 -14.44 -6.95 10.95
C LEU A 341 -15.24 -5.63 10.93
N ASN A 342 -16.53 -5.67 11.22
CA ASN A 342 -17.34 -4.45 11.30
C ASN A 342 -16.84 -3.50 12.40
N ASN A 343 -16.37 -4.05 13.53
CA ASN A 343 -15.81 -3.24 14.62
C ASN A 343 -14.49 -2.54 14.25
N ILE A 344 -13.78 -3.00 13.21
CA ILE A 344 -12.54 -2.34 12.73
C ILE A 344 -12.82 -0.91 12.23
N TYR A 345 -14.02 -0.64 11.75
CA TYR A 345 -14.40 0.68 11.23
C TYR A 345 -14.91 1.63 12.31
N GLU A 346 -15.16 1.14 13.52
CA GLU A 346 -15.59 1.99 14.64
C GLU A 346 -14.41 2.80 15.18
N PRO A 347 -14.58 4.13 15.40
CA PRO A 347 -13.51 4.95 15.95
C PRO A 347 -13.18 4.60 17.41
N THR A 348 -14.16 4.07 18.17
CA THR A 348 -14.01 3.76 19.59
C THR A 348 -13.73 2.26 19.79
N VAL A 349 -12.66 1.96 20.54
CA VAL A 349 -12.27 0.58 20.89
C VAL A 349 -12.31 0.42 22.41
N LYS A 350 -13.07 -0.54 22.90
CA LYS A 350 -13.20 -0.80 24.34
C LYS A 350 -12.03 -1.64 24.85
N LEU A 351 -11.51 -1.25 26.00
CA LEU A 351 -10.52 -2.01 26.77
C LEU A 351 -11.19 -2.98 27.75
N ARG A 352 -10.48 -4.04 28.12
CA ARG A 352 -11.00 -5.06 29.06
C ARG A 352 -11.24 -4.50 30.45
N SER A 353 -10.43 -3.53 30.87
CA SER A 353 -10.58 -2.83 32.16
C SER A 353 -11.81 -1.93 32.25
N GLY A 354 -12.47 -1.62 31.14
CA GLY A 354 -13.60 -0.70 31.03
C GLY A 354 -13.20 0.71 30.55
N GLY A 355 -11.93 0.93 30.27
CA GLY A 355 -11.45 2.09 29.50
C GLY A 355 -11.78 1.95 28.01
N TYR A 356 -11.43 2.95 27.21
CA TYR A 356 -11.59 2.92 25.77
C TYR A 356 -10.58 3.80 25.05
N LEU A 357 -10.29 3.45 23.80
CA LEU A 357 -9.47 4.21 22.88
C LEU A 357 -10.36 4.93 21.88
N VAL A 358 -9.97 6.11 21.44
CA VAL A 358 -10.59 6.84 20.34
C VAL A 358 -9.54 7.04 19.24
N ILE A 359 -9.76 6.44 18.08
CA ILE A 359 -8.82 6.44 16.95
C ILE A 359 -9.38 7.31 15.85
N ASN A 360 -8.75 8.45 15.60
CA ASN A 360 -9.17 9.44 14.62
C ASN A 360 -8.07 9.66 13.57
N PRO A 361 -8.19 9.07 12.36
CA PRO A 361 -7.32 9.42 11.25
C PRO A 361 -7.65 10.82 10.74
N THR A 362 -6.65 11.67 10.55
CA THR A 362 -6.75 12.98 9.90
C THR A 362 -6.04 12.95 8.55
N GLU A 363 -6.00 14.09 7.84
CA GLU A 363 -5.28 14.20 6.57
C GLU A 363 -3.77 13.92 6.72
N ALA A 364 -3.14 14.42 7.78
CA ALA A 364 -1.68 14.39 7.97
C ALA A 364 -1.21 13.31 8.96
N LEU A 365 -2.00 12.98 9.96
CA LEU A 365 -1.62 12.08 11.05
C LEU A 365 -2.82 11.29 11.58
N VAL A 366 -2.53 10.27 12.38
CA VAL A 366 -3.55 9.53 13.15
C VAL A 366 -3.39 9.94 14.60
N SER A 367 -4.46 10.43 15.24
CA SER A 367 -4.51 10.67 16.68
C SER A 367 -5.21 9.52 17.39
N ILE A 368 -4.66 9.10 18.52
CA ILE A 368 -5.21 8.07 19.39
C ILE A 368 -5.29 8.63 20.80
N ASP A 369 -6.50 8.74 21.33
CA ASP A 369 -6.79 9.21 22.67
C ASP A 369 -7.17 8.04 23.59
N ILE A 370 -6.71 8.05 24.85
CA ILE A 370 -6.91 6.99 25.83
C ILE A 370 -7.76 7.52 26.97
N ASN A 371 -8.90 6.88 27.18
CA ASN A 371 -9.82 7.22 28.24
C ASN A 371 -9.94 6.09 29.27
N SER A 372 -9.81 6.43 30.56
CA SER A 372 -9.94 5.44 31.66
C SER A 372 -11.35 4.90 31.83
N GLY A 373 -12.38 5.65 31.40
CA GLY A 373 -13.78 5.22 31.45
C GLY A 373 -14.20 4.73 32.83
N GLN A 374 -14.70 3.49 32.90
CA GLN A 374 -15.14 2.85 34.15
C GLN A 374 -14.02 2.11 34.90
N SER A 375 -12.76 2.24 34.47
CA SER A 375 -11.58 1.58 35.06
C SER A 375 -11.20 2.10 36.46
N THR A 376 -12.07 2.85 37.15
CA THR A 376 -11.81 3.58 38.39
C THR A 376 -11.82 2.72 39.65
N LYS A 377 -11.69 1.40 39.55
CA LYS A 377 -11.78 0.46 40.70
C LYS A 377 -10.55 0.46 41.62
N GLN A 378 -9.49 1.19 41.29
CA GLN A 378 -8.25 1.22 42.09
C GLN A 378 -8.20 2.43 42.99
N ILE A 379 -7.60 2.26 44.20
CA ILE A 379 -7.50 3.27 45.25
C ILE A 379 -6.55 4.42 44.87
N ASN A 380 -5.64 4.18 43.89
CA ASN A 380 -4.62 5.16 43.48
C ASN A 380 -4.78 5.55 42.01
N ILE A 381 -4.95 6.84 41.74
CA ILE A 381 -5.12 7.42 40.39
C ILE A 381 -3.92 7.07 39.49
N GLU A 382 -2.68 7.21 40.00
CA GLU A 382 -1.45 6.88 39.24
C GLU A 382 -1.39 5.41 38.83
N LYS A 383 -1.83 4.50 39.71
CA LYS A 383 -1.87 3.08 39.43
C LYS A 383 -2.95 2.70 38.43
N THR A 384 -4.09 3.40 38.48
CA THR A 384 -5.15 3.28 37.46
C THR A 384 -4.64 3.74 36.10
N ALA A 385 -4.00 4.90 36.04
CA ALA A 385 -3.39 5.43 34.81
C ALA A 385 -2.36 4.46 34.22
N LEU A 386 -1.44 3.93 35.04
CA LEU A 386 -0.43 2.96 34.60
C LEU A 386 -1.08 1.69 34.01
N ASN A 387 -2.03 1.09 34.72
CA ASN A 387 -2.67 -0.14 34.26
C ASN A 387 -3.47 0.08 32.98
N THR A 388 -4.24 1.15 32.89
CA THR A 388 -4.97 1.52 31.67
C THR A 388 -4.04 1.77 30.50
N ASN A 389 -2.93 2.50 30.71
CA ASN A 389 -1.94 2.78 29.70
C ASN A 389 -1.19 1.53 29.23
N LEU A 390 -0.91 0.56 30.11
CA LEU A 390 -0.29 -0.73 29.74
C LEU A 390 -1.21 -1.57 28.86
N GLU A 391 -2.50 -1.64 29.23
CA GLU A 391 -3.51 -2.34 28.43
C GLU A 391 -3.73 -1.63 27.10
N ALA A 392 -3.83 -0.30 27.11
CA ALA A 392 -3.95 0.55 25.93
C ALA A 392 -2.78 0.35 24.97
N ALA A 393 -1.54 0.25 25.47
CA ALA A 393 -0.36 0.02 24.62
C ALA A 393 -0.41 -1.32 23.88
N GLU A 394 -0.96 -2.39 24.47
CA GLU A 394 -1.18 -3.66 23.78
C GLU A 394 -2.25 -3.53 22.70
N GLU A 395 -3.39 -2.94 23.06
CA GLU A 395 -4.52 -2.83 22.15
C GLU A 395 -4.23 -1.85 21.00
N ILE A 396 -3.54 -0.73 21.25
CA ILE A 396 -3.11 0.21 20.22
C ILE A 396 -2.20 -0.49 19.20
N ALA A 397 -1.21 -1.27 19.66
CA ALA A 397 -0.34 -2.02 18.76
C ALA A 397 -1.13 -3.02 17.88
N HIS A 398 -2.15 -3.65 18.44
CA HIS A 398 -3.06 -4.54 17.74
C HIS A 398 -3.91 -3.78 16.70
N GLN A 399 -4.53 -2.66 17.09
CA GLN A 399 -5.39 -1.84 16.23
C GLN A 399 -4.60 -1.19 15.08
N ILE A 400 -3.38 -0.71 15.35
CA ILE A 400 -2.47 -0.17 14.32
C ILE A 400 -2.19 -1.21 13.22
N LYS A 401 -1.93 -2.47 13.62
CA LYS A 401 -1.69 -3.58 12.69
C LYS A 401 -2.96 -3.96 11.93
N LEU A 402 -4.08 -4.09 12.63
CA LEU A 402 -5.35 -4.57 12.08
C LEU A 402 -5.96 -3.59 11.07
N ARG A 403 -5.97 -2.28 11.41
CA ARG A 403 -6.49 -1.19 10.57
C ARG A 403 -5.49 -0.68 9.53
N ASP A 404 -4.24 -1.19 9.54
CA ASP A 404 -3.11 -0.70 8.74
C ASP A 404 -2.89 0.81 8.87
N LEU A 405 -3.02 1.35 10.09
CA LEU A 405 -2.76 2.76 10.35
C LEU A 405 -1.32 3.09 10.00
N SER A 406 -1.09 4.18 9.29
CA SER A 406 0.20 4.46 8.68
C SER A 406 0.49 5.96 8.60
N GLY A 407 1.76 6.29 8.45
CA GLY A 407 2.24 7.66 8.50
C GLY A 407 2.64 8.05 9.92
N LEU A 408 2.42 9.29 10.29
CA LEU A 408 2.65 9.79 11.65
C LEU A 408 1.45 9.41 12.54
N ILE A 409 1.72 8.80 13.68
CA ILE A 409 0.72 8.41 14.67
C ILE A 409 1.10 9.07 15.99
N VAL A 410 0.17 9.79 16.60
CA VAL A 410 0.33 10.44 17.90
C VAL A 410 -0.65 9.79 18.88
N ILE A 411 -0.12 9.33 20.00
CA ILE A 411 -0.87 8.66 21.06
C ILE A 411 -0.84 9.56 22.30
N ASP A 412 -2.01 9.87 22.82
CA ASP A 412 -2.19 10.62 24.05
C ASP A 412 -2.41 9.64 25.21
N PHE A 413 -1.36 9.44 26.04
CA PHE A 413 -1.40 8.58 27.19
C PHE A 413 -1.95 9.35 28.41
N ILE A 414 -2.73 8.65 29.24
CA ILE A 414 -3.19 9.22 30.51
C ILE A 414 -1.96 9.68 31.31
N ASP A 415 -2.01 10.91 31.83
CA ASP A 415 -0.91 11.52 32.54
C ASP A 415 -0.35 10.65 33.68
N MET A 416 0.97 10.52 33.71
CA MET A 416 1.73 9.80 34.74
C MET A 416 2.83 10.73 35.27
N ILE A 417 2.81 10.99 36.58
CA ILE A 417 3.82 11.83 37.23
C ILE A 417 5.15 11.06 37.29
N ASN A 418 5.11 9.78 37.61
CA ASN A 418 6.29 8.94 37.80
C ASN A 418 6.97 8.60 36.47
N PHE A 419 8.23 9.00 36.32
CA PHE A 419 9.07 8.69 35.16
C PHE A 419 9.24 7.18 34.89
N PHE A 420 9.33 6.36 35.95
CA PHE A 420 9.45 4.91 35.79
C PHE A 420 8.18 4.30 35.19
N ASN A 421 7.00 4.83 35.54
CA ASN A 421 5.74 4.39 34.95
C ASN A 421 5.70 4.70 33.45
N ARG A 422 6.12 5.91 33.04
CA ARG A 422 6.24 6.28 31.62
C ARG A 422 7.18 5.34 30.87
N ARG A 423 8.36 5.03 31.42
CA ARG A 423 9.30 4.07 30.82
C ARG A 423 8.72 2.66 30.70
N THR A 424 7.94 2.21 31.67
CA THR A 424 7.29 0.90 31.66
C THR A 424 6.28 0.81 30.51
N VAL A 425 5.46 1.85 30.31
CA VAL A 425 4.51 1.95 29.20
C VAL A 425 5.24 1.99 27.84
N GLU A 426 6.31 2.80 27.72
CA GLU A 426 7.15 2.82 26.51
C GLU A 426 7.73 1.44 26.17
N LYS A 427 8.24 0.73 27.17
CA LYS A 427 8.78 -0.63 27.00
C LYS A 427 7.70 -1.59 26.51
N LYS A 428 6.52 -1.55 27.16
CA LYS A 428 5.37 -2.38 26.77
C LYS A 428 4.92 -2.10 25.34
N MET A 429 4.83 -0.83 24.96
CA MET A 429 4.47 -0.42 23.60
C MET A 429 5.49 -0.93 22.57
N ARG A 430 6.80 -0.80 22.84
CA ARG A 430 7.87 -1.31 21.97
C ARG A 430 7.82 -2.84 21.82
N GLU A 431 7.51 -3.56 22.88
CA GLU A 431 7.37 -5.03 22.86
C GLU A 431 6.15 -5.47 22.03
N SER A 432 5.01 -4.80 22.21
CA SER A 432 3.77 -5.12 21.48
C SER A 432 3.89 -4.87 19.98
N ILE A 433 4.56 -3.77 19.57
CA ILE A 433 4.79 -3.42 18.17
C ILE A 433 5.78 -4.36 17.46
N ARG A 434 6.68 -5.04 18.17
CA ARG A 434 7.64 -5.98 17.54
C ARG A 434 6.99 -7.06 16.68
N LYS A 435 5.75 -7.40 16.97
CA LYS A 435 4.96 -8.39 16.21
C LYS A 435 4.51 -7.87 14.84
N ASP A 436 4.58 -6.56 14.59
CA ASP A 436 4.22 -5.98 13.30
C ASP A 436 5.35 -6.14 12.29
N ARG A 437 5.01 -6.52 11.06
CA ARG A 437 5.99 -6.64 9.95
C ARG A 437 6.33 -5.30 9.30
N ALA A 438 5.54 -4.24 9.53
CA ALA A 438 5.84 -2.91 9.04
C ALA A 438 7.13 -2.35 9.66
N ARG A 439 7.74 -1.39 8.96
CA ARG A 439 8.83 -0.59 9.54
C ARG A 439 8.22 0.48 10.43
N ILE A 440 8.57 0.45 11.71
CA ILE A 440 8.08 1.39 12.72
C ILE A 440 9.27 2.07 13.38
N GLN A 441 9.13 3.38 13.61
CA GLN A 441 10.01 4.16 14.47
C GLN A 441 9.14 4.72 15.58
N ILE A 442 9.61 4.62 16.84
CA ILE A 442 8.87 5.02 18.02
C ILE A 442 9.73 5.95 18.88
N GLY A 443 9.14 7.07 19.28
CA GLY A 443 9.74 8.05 20.17
C GLY A 443 9.68 7.66 21.64
N ARG A 444 9.82 8.65 22.50
CA ARG A 444 9.56 8.58 23.95
C ARG A 444 8.29 9.31 24.27
N ILE A 445 7.69 9.04 25.43
CA ILE A 445 6.56 9.83 25.93
C ILE A 445 7.10 11.22 26.32
N SER A 446 6.55 12.25 25.71
CA SER A 446 6.91 13.65 25.97
C SER A 446 6.43 14.11 27.36
N ASN A 447 6.84 15.31 27.76
CA ASN A 447 6.34 15.92 29.01
C ASN A 447 4.83 16.24 28.97
N PHE A 448 4.23 16.23 27.77
CA PHE A 448 2.80 16.45 27.54
C PHE A 448 1.99 15.15 27.47
N GLY A 449 2.54 14.00 27.87
CA GLY A 449 1.86 12.69 27.76
C GLY A 449 1.88 12.06 26.36
N LEU A 450 2.34 12.79 25.34
CA LEU A 450 2.26 12.36 23.95
C LEU A 450 3.40 11.42 23.56
N LEU A 451 3.06 10.31 22.90
CA LEU A 451 4.02 9.42 22.25
C LEU A 451 3.87 9.52 20.74
N GLU A 452 4.95 9.89 20.10
CA GLU A 452 5.03 10.01 18.64
C GLU A 452 5.64 8.74 18.03
N MET A 453 5.05 8.25 16.93
CA MET A 453 5.59 7.14 16.17
C MET A 453 5.30 7.29 14.68
N THR A 454 6.10 6.61 13.86
CA THR A 454 5.85 6.50 12.43
C THR A 454 5.74 5.04 12.01
N ARG A 455 4.78 4.74 11.14
CA ARG A 455 4.60 3.40 10.58
C ARG A 455 4.50 3.43 9.07
N GLN A 456 5.23 2.53 8.41
CA GLN A 456 5.16 2.35 6.97
C GLN A 456 3.84 1.71 6.58
N ARG A 457 3.15 2.27 5.58
CA ARG A 457 1.93 1.71 5.01
C ARG A 457 2.23 0.42 4.27
N LEU A 458 1.45 -0.64 4.53
CA LEU A 458 1.56 -1.93 3.87
C LEU A 458 0.51 -2.11 2.77
N ARG A 459 -0.70 -1.52 2.94
CA ARG A 459 -1.85 -1.63 2.03
C ARG A 459 -2.38 -0.25 1.67
N GLU A 460 -3.23 -0.16 0.65
CA GLU A 460 -4.05 1.04 0.48
C GLU A 460 -5.04 1.19 1.65
N GLY A 461 -5.21 2.42 2.11
CA GLY A 461 -6.15 2.71 3.20
C GLY A 461 -7.59 2.50 2.74
N SER A 462 -8.32 1.64 3.44
CA SER A 462 -9.76 1.44 3.23
C SER A 462 -10.62 2.60 3.74
N ILE A 463 -10.06 3.47 4.60
CA ILE A 463 -10.75 4.63 5.18
C ILE A 463 -10.16 5.90 4.57
N LYS A 464 -11.03 6.73 3.97
CA LYS A 464 -10.70 8.09 3.55
C LYS A 464 -11.29 9.06 4.56
N TRP A 465 -10.50 10.03 4.98
CA TRP A 465 -10.95 11.10 5.86
C TRP A 465 -11.32 12.31 5.02
N GLU A 466 -12.52 12.87 5.25
CA GLU A 466 -13.02 14.06 4.60
C GLU A 466 -13.57 15.03 5.63
N THR A 467 -13.20 16.31 5.52
CA THR A 467 -13.77 17.38 6.35
C THR A 467 -15.12 17.76 5.79
N GLN A 468 -16.17 17.61 6.59
CA GLN A 468 -17.50 18.07 6.22
C GLN A 468 -17.94 19.18 7.16
N LEU A 469 -18.67 20.16 6.61
CA LEU A 469 -19.34 21.17 7.42
C LEU A 469 -20.42 20.51 8.29
N SER A 470 -20.60 21.01 9.51
CA SER A 470 -21.73 20.59 10.33
C SER A 470 -23.06 20.90 9.61
N LEU A 471 -24.10 20.12 9.92
CA LEU A 471 -25.41 20.28 9.30
C LEU A 471 -25.93 21.73 9.39
N SER A 472 -25.76 22.37 10.56
CA SER A 472 -26.15 23.75 10.79
C SER A 472 -25.37 24.75 9.93
N SER A 473 -24.02 24.62 9.91
CA SER A 473 -23.15 25.51 9.14
C SER A 473 -23.37 25.35 7.63
N PHE A 474 -23.59 24.13 7.16
CA PHE A 474 -23.86 23.89 5.77
C PHE A 474 -25.23 24.45 5.34
N SER A 475 -26.27 24.27 6.16
CA SER A 475 -27.61 24.82 5.92
C SER A 475 -27.58 26.36 5.85
N GLN A 476 -26.86 27.01 6.78
CA GLN A 476 -26.66 28.47 6.73
C GLN A 476 -25.88 28.92 5.49
N LYS A 477 -24.87 28.16 5.05
CA LYS A 477 -24.11 28.44 3.83
C LYS A 477 -25.03 28.39 2.60
N ILE A 478 -25.91 27.40 2.52
CA ILE A 478 -26.90 27.29 1.42
C ILE A 478 -27.87 28.49 1.45
N LEU A 479 -28.37 28.86 2.62
CA LEU A 479 -29.28 29.99 2.78
C LEU A 479 -28.63 31.30 2.33
N LYS A 480 -27.39 31.57 2.73
CA LYS A 480 -26.61 32.73 2.29
C LYS A 480 -26.37 32.72 0.78
N LYS A 481 -26.12 31.55 0.20
CA LYS A 481 -25.92 31.42 -1.25
C LYS A 481 -27.22 31.69 -2.00
N ILE A 482 -28.36 31.20 -1.53
CA ILE A 482 -29.69 31.53 -2.07
C ILE A 482 -29.91 33.05 -2.01
N GLN A 483 -29.61 33.70 -0.88
CA GLN A 483 -29.73 35.15 -0.72
C GLN A 483 -28.85 35.89 -1.74
N HIS A 484 -27.59 35.50 -1.90
CA HIS A 484 -26.70 36.11 -2.88
C HIS A 484 -27.18 35.98 -4.31
N LEU A 485 -27.70 34.81 -4.70
CA LEU A 485 -28.23 34.56 -6.03
C LEU A 485 -29.54 35.30 -6.29
N ALA A 486 -30.36 35.51 -5.27
CA ALA A 486 -31.58 36.29 -5.35
C ALA A 486 -31.33 37.78 -5.60
N PHE A 487 -30.20 38.33 -5.14
CA PHE A 487 -29.84 39.73 -5.29
C PHE A 487 -29.70 40.18 -6.77
N ASN A 488 -29.40 39.28 -7.67
CA ASN A 488 -29.22 39.57 -9.11
C ASN A 488 -30.53 39.95 -9.86
N GLY A 489 -31.68 40.03 -9.17
CA GLY A 489 -32.92 40.66 -9.62
C GLY A 489 -33.66 40.07 -10.83
N LYS A 490 -33.11 39.10 -11.54
CA LYS A 490 -33.68 38.48 -12.77
C LYS A 490 -34.43 37.17 -12.50
N THR A 491 -34.33 36.62 -11.28
CA THR A 491 -34.88 35.33 -10.88
C THR A 491 -36.22 35.49 -10.17
N LYS A 492 -37.23 34.68 -10.51
CA LYS A 492 -38.50 34.61 -9.77
C LYS A 492 -38.62 33.39 -8.88
N VAL A 493 -38.04 32.27 -9.29
CA VAL A 493 -38.06 31.02 -8.54
C VAL A 493 -36.63 30.44 -8.48
N ILE A 494 -36.20 30.07 -7.29
CA ILE A 494 -34.93 29.39 -7.05
C ILE A 494 -35.27 27.98 -6.58
N LYS A 495 -34.90 26.97 -7.39
CA LYS A 495 -35.00 25.56 -7.00
C LYS A 495 -33.68 25.11 -6.42
N THR A 496 -33.70 24.65 -5.19
CA THR A 496 -32.53 24.22 -4.50
C THR A 496 -32.67 22.74 -4.13
N TYR A 497 -31.78 21.91 -4.70
CA TYR A 497 -31.69 20.49 -4.40
C TYR A 497 -30.59 20.29 -3.36
N VAL A 498 -30.93 19.67 -2.25
CA VAL A 498 -30.03 19.43 -1.10
C VAL A 498 -30.30 18.06 -0.50
N PRO A 499 -29.36 17.50 0.28
CA PRO A 499 -29.59 16.28 1.05
C PRO A 499 -30.82 16.41 1.96
N GLU A 500 -31.55 15.32 2.15
CA GLU A 500 -32.80 15.31 2.93
C GLU A 500 -32.65 15.88 4.35
N LYS A 501 -31.55 15.54 5.04
CA LYS A 501 -31.22 16.06 6.39
C LYS A 501 -31.10 17.58 6.41
N VAL A 502 -30.52 18.17 5.35
CA VAL A 502 -30.32 19.62 5.22
C VAL A 502 -31.68 20.31 4.95
N LYS A 503 -32.51 19.72 4.09
CA LYS A 503 -33.89 20.25 3.85
C LYS A 503 -34.67 20.29 5.14
N ILE A 504 -34.74 19.19 5.89
CA ILE A 504 -35.46 19.10 7.17
C ILE A 504 -34.93 20.15 8.17
N TYR A 505 -33.62 20.33 8.23
CA TYR A 505 -33.01 21.32 9.13
C TYR A 505 -33.38 22.74 8.75
N ILE A 506 -33.37 23.12 7.46
CA ILE A 506 -33.78 24.45 6.97
C ILE A 506 -35.25 24.70 7.26
N GLU A 507 -36.13 23.72 6.99
CA GLU A 507 -37.54 23.83 7.23
C GLU A 507 -37.93 23.95 8.71
N ARG A 508 -37.17 23.34 9.61
CA ARG A 508 -37.41 23.43 11.06
C ARG A 508 -36.81 24.65 11.72
N ASN A 509 -35.52 24.94 11.44
CA ASN A 509 -34.76 25.90 12.22
C ASN A 509 -34.50 27.23 11.49
N LEU A 510 -34.57 27.27 10.16
CA LEU A 510 -34.21 28.45 9.36
C LEU A 510 -35.37 28.92 8.46
N PHE A 511 -36.58 28.47 8.77
CA PHE A 511 -37.78 28.79 7.97
C PHE A 511 -38.15 30.28 8.01
N GLU A 512 -38.00 30.92 9.18
CA GLU A 512 -38.26 32.34 9.34
C GLU A 512 -37.29 33.20 8.53
N ASP A 513 -36.02 32.84 8.54
CA ASP A 513 -34.97 33.51 7.76
C ASP A 513 -35.23 33.35 6.26
N LEU A 514 -35.63 32.17 5.83
CA LEU A 514 -36.01 31.90 4.44
C LEU A 514 -37.22 32.77 4.00
N LYS A 515 -38.28 32.85 4.82
CA LYS A 515 -39.42 33.70 4.59
C LYS A 515 -39.08 35.19 4.53
N TYR A 516 -38.20 35.64 5.44
CA TYR A 516 -37.70 37.00 5.45
C TYR A 516 -37.03 37.36 4.12
N PHE A 517 -36.11 36.48 3.63
CA PHE A 517 -35.42 36.72 2.36
C PHE A 517 -36.38 36.69 1.17
N GLN A 518 -37.33 35.74 1.13
CA GLN A 518 -38.35 35.68 0.09
C GLN A 518 -39.18 36.97 -0.01
N LYS A 519 -39.59 37.55 1.13
CA LYS A 519 -40.30 38.82 1.18
C LYS A 519 -39.43 39.99 0.73
N LYS A 520 -38.21 40.08 1.25
CA LYS A 520 -37.29 41.19 1.00
C LYS A 520 -36.87 41.31 -0.45
N TYR A 521 -36.64 40.19 -1.14
CA TYR A 521 -36.13 40.17 -2.51
C TYR A 521 -37.21 39.72 -3.54
N SER A 522 -38.44 39.52 -3.14
CA SER A 522 -39.60 39.20 -3.99
C SER A 522 -39.40 37.97 -4.90
N PHE A 523 -38.82 36.91 -4.40
CA PHE A 523 -38.60 35.62 -5.09
C PHE A 523 -39.22 34.46 -4.30
N LYS A 524 -39.40 33.30 -4.94
CA LYS A 524 -39.87 32.06 -4.31
C LYS A 524 -38.74 31.03 -4.27
N VAL A 525 -38.54 30.39 -3.13
CA VAL A 525 -37.62 29.24 -3.00
C VAL A 525 -38.42 27.95 -2.94
N GLU A 526 -38.01 26.99 -3.74
CA GLU A 526 -38.49 25.61 -3.69
C GLU A 526 -37.34 24.71 -3.23
N LEU A 527 -37.41 24.19 -1.99
CA LEU A 527 -36.44 23.26 -1.42
C LEU A 527 -36.86 21.84 -1.80
N LEU A 528 -35.99 21.16 -2.57
CA LEU A 528 -36.19 19.78 -3.02
C LEU A 528 -35.13 18.90 -2.39
N SER A 529 -35.54 17.74 -1.88
CA SER A 529 -34.59 16.74 -1.41
C SER A 529 -34.13 15.86 -2.55
N ASP A 530 -32.82 15.63 -2.64
CA ASP A 530 -32.23 14.60 -3.51
C ASP A 530 -31.50 13.57 -2.63
N GLN A 531 -31.99 12.33 -2.68
CA GLN A 531 -31.42 11.22 -1.89
C GLN A 531 -30.00 10.82 -2.36
N SER A 532 -29.61 11.22 -3.57
CA SER A 532 -28.28 10.94 -4.12
C SER A 532 -27.22 11.91 -3.62
N PHE A 533 -27.59 13.00 -2.91
CA PHE A 533 -26.69 14.02 -2.45
C PHE A 533 -26.23 13.75 -1.01
N ILE A 534 -24.94 13.96 -0.80
CA ILE A 534 -24.26 13.90 0.51
C ILE A 534 -23.67 15.29 0.78
N ILE A 535 -23.66 15.75 2.04
CA ILE A 535 -22.96 16.99 2.40
C ILE A 535 -21.47 16.88 1.99
N PRO A 536 -20.90 17.83 1.21
CA PRO A 536 -21.37 19.18 0.91
C PRO A 536 -22.02 19.39 -0.48
N GLU A 537 -22.69 18.41 -1.02
CA GLU A 537 -23.30 18.48 -2.36
C GLU A 537 -24.60 19.25 -2.36
N TYR A 538 -24.80 20.08 -3.41
CA TYR A 538 -26.05 20.80 -3.67
C TYR A 538 -26.13 21.22 -5.13
N LYS A 539 -27.37 21.48 -5.59
CA LYS A 539 -27.66 22.05 -6.91
C LYS A 539 -28.70 23.17 -6.77
N ILE A 540 -28.43 24.34 -7.34
CA ILE A 540 -29.31 25.49 -7.31
C ILE A 540 -29.64 25.89 -8.75
N GLU A 541 -30.92 25.90 -9.13
CA GLU A 541 -31.41 26.31 -10.43
C GLU A 541 -32.16 27.64 -10.33
N LEU A 542 -31.75 28.62 -11.13
CA LEU A 542 -32.41 29.92 -11.21
C LEU A 542 -33.42 29.92 -12.35
N ILE A 543 -34.71 30.23 -12.06
CA ILE A 543 -35.79 30.18 -13.01
C ILE A 543 -36.40 31.55 -13.19
N ASN A 544 -36.63 31.96 -14.45
CA ASN A 544 -37.25 33.24 -14.83
C ASN A 544 -38.79 33.16 -14.81
N LYS A 545 -39.46 34.31 -14.99
CA LYS A 545 -40.92 34.43 -15.15
C LYS A 545 -41.48 33.51 -16.25
N SER A 546 -40.71 33.24 -17.30
CA SER A 546 -41.05 32.34 -18.40
C SER A 546 -40.81 30.85 -18.16
N LYS A 547 -40.56 30.44 -16.93
CA LYS A 547 -40.21 29.05 -16.50
C LYS A 547 -38.96 28.46 -17.20
N LYS A 548 -38.10 29.30 -17.78
CA LYS A 548 -36.83 28.85 -18.35
C LYS A 548 -35.73 28.96 -17.29
N ILE A 549 -34.84 27.95 -17.23
CA ILE A 549 -33.63 27.96 -16.38
C ILE A 549 -32.67 28.98 -16.98
N ILE A 550 -32.29 29.98 -16.18
CA ILE A 550 -31.31 31.01 -16.54
C ILE A 550 -29.92 30.52 -16.30
N ASP A 551 -29.68 29.95 -15.11
CA ASP A 551 -28.38 29.51 -14.67
C ASP A 551 -28.50 28.35 -13.66
N THR A 552 -27.43 27.54 -13.55
CA THR A 552 -27.40 26.40 -12.64
C THR A 552 -26.07 26.40 -11.90
N PHE A 553 -26.13 26.42 -10.59
CA PHE A 553 -24.95 26.35 -9.70
C PHE A 553 -24.93 24.98 -9.03
N GLU A 554 -23.91 24.20 -9.34
CA GLU A 554 -23.74 22.85 -8.82
C GLU A 554 -22.43 22.74 -8.03
N ASN A 555 -22.48 22.07 -6.89
CA ASN A 555 -21.32 21.58 -6.18
C ASN A 555 -21.55 20.08 -5.95
N ILE A 556 -21.19 19.27 -6.96
CA ILE A 556 -21.39 17.83 -6.95
C ILE A 556 -19.97 17.23 -7.00
N ASN A 557 -19.48 16.77 -5.86
CA ASN A 557 -18.20 16.08 -5.77
C ASN A 557 -18.39 14.59 -6.10
N ILE A 558 -17.58 14.05 -7.02
CA ILE A 558 -17.26 12.61 -7.19
C ILE A 558 -18.28 11.72 -7.90
N ILE A 559 -19.58 11.84 -7.68
CA ILE A 559 -20.56 11.03 -8.47
C ILE A 559 -20.66 11.52 -9.93
N SER A 560 -20.21 12.75 -10.21
CA SER A 560 -20.12 13.30 -11.56
C SER A 560 -19.12 12.54 -12.45
N GLU A 561 -18.04 12.01 -11.94
CA GLU A 561 -17.10 11.19 -12.73
C GLU A 561 -17.74 9.89 -13.22
N ILE A 562 -18.51 9.23 -12.39
CA ILE A 562 -19.25 8.01 -12.78
C ILE A 562 -20.36 8.33 -13.78
N LYS A 563 -21.05 9.47 -13.65
CA LYS A 563 -22.05 9.95 -14.63
C LYS A 563 -21.41 10.39 -15.94
N ILE A 564 -20.22 11.03 -15.89
CA ILE A 564 -19.45 11.41 -17.08
C ILE A 564 -18.95 10.17 -17.81
N VAL A 565 -18.41 9.19 -17.10
CA VAL A 565 -17.99 7.90 -17.68
C VAL A 565 -19.18 7.15 -18.27
N LYS A 566 -20.32 7.07 -17.58
CA LYS A 566 -21.56 6.49 -18.16
C LYS A 566 -22.10 7.28 -19.35
N LYS A 567 -22.04 8.61 -19.34
CA LYS A 567 -22.44 9.46 -20.47
C LYS A 567 -21.50 9.29 -21.67
N ASN A 568 -20.19 9.16 -21.42
CA ASN A 568 -19.21 8.91 -22.48
C ASN A 568 -19.35 7.50 -23.06
N ILE A 569 -19.55 6.47 -22.24
CA ILE A 569 -19.82 5.11 -22.69
C ILE A 569 -21.13 5.04 -23.51
N ILE A 570 -22.17 5.79 -23.13
CA ILE A 570 -23.42 5.86 -23.89
C ILE A 570 -23.22 6.64 -25.20
N LYS A 571 -22.41 7.70 -25.21
CA LYS A 571 -22.05 8.43 -26.44
C LYS A 571 -21.23 7.55 -27.40
N GLU A 572 -20.23 6.84 -26.90
CA GLU A 572 -19.42 5.90 -27.72
C GLU A 572 -20.26 4.74 -28.27
N LYS A 573 -21.16 4.15 -27.46
CA LYS A 573 -22.11 3.14 -27.94
C LYS A 573 -23.07 3.69 -28.99
N LYS A 574 -23.50 4.96 -28.89
CA LYS A 574 -24.32 5.63 -29.91
C LYS A 574 -23.53 5.95 -31.18
N ILE A 575 -22.26 6.33 -31.08
CA ILE A 575 -21.37 6.58 -32.21
C ILE A 575 -21.09 5.25 -32.93
N LYS A 576 -20.65 4.20 -32.21
CA LYS A 576 -20.45 2.87 -32.81
C LYS A 576 -21.72 2.31 -33.47
N LYS A 577 -22.91 2.56 -32.90
CA LYS A 577 -24.19 2.14 -33.52
C LYS A 577 -24.54 2.96 -34.75
N LYS A 578 -24.14 4.26 -34.82
CA LYS A 578 -24.30 5.10 -36.02
C LYS A 578 -23.34 4.67 -37.16
N ASP A 579 -22.11 4.34 -36.80
CA ASP A 579 -21.11 3.89 -37.78
C ASP A 579 -21.45 2.49 -38.33
N LEU A 580 -21.95 1.57 -37.50
CA LEU A 580 -22.51 0.29 -37.93
C LEU A 580 -23.73 0.43 -38.84
N LEU A 581 -24.57 1.46 -38.63
CA LEU A 581 -25.73 1.76 -39.47
C LEU A 581 -25.31 2.44 -40.78
N LYS A 582 -24.25 3.25 -40.78
CA LYS A 582 -23.68 3.83 -42.01
C LYS A 582 -23.07 2.73 -42.90
N ASN A 583 -22.26 1.86 -42.32
CA ASN A 583 -21.64 0.72 -43.04
C ASN A 583 -22.69 -0.26 -43.58
N LYS A 584 -23.84 -0.49 -42.88
CA LYS A 584 -24.94 -1.27 -43.39
C LYS A 584 -25.74 -0.55 -44.51
N LYS A 585 -25.75 0.80 -44.56
CA LYS A 585 -26.37 1.57 -45.67
C LYS A 585 -25.48 1.62 -46.90
N GLU A 586 -24.13 1.62 -46.73
CA GLU A 586 -23.21 1.54 -47.85
C GLU A 586 -23.17 0.16 -48.51
N LEU A 587 -23.41 -0.91 -47.74
CA LEU A 587 -23.52 -2.30 -48.25
C LEU A 587 -24.85 -2.58 -49.00
N LYS A 588 -25.83 -1.64 -48.96
CA LYS A 588 -27.13 -1.83 -49.64
C LYS A 588 -27.32 -0.92 -50.87
N LYS A 589 -26.29 -0.22 -51.37
CA LYS A 589 -26.38 0.45 -52.67
C LYS A 589 -26.26 -0.59 -53.78
N PRO A 590 -27.25 -0.74 -54.71
CA PRO A 590 -27.14 -1.69 -55.78
C PRO A 590 -26.00 -1.28 -56.72
N LYS A 591 -25.10 -2.22 -57.01
CA LYS A 591 -24.07 -2.05 -58.05
C LYS A 591 -24.77 -1.83 -59.40
N THR A 592 -24.78 -0.61 -59.92
CA THR A 592 -25.14 -0.32 -61.28
C THR A 592 -24.20 -1.06 -62.20
N LYS A 593 -24.74 -1.98 -63.00
CA LYS A 593 -24.03 -2.70 -64.04
C LYS A 593 -23.45 -1.68 -65.04
N LYS A 594 -22.15 -1.44 -65.02
CA LYS A 594 -21.43 -0.78 -66.11
C LYS A 594 -21.47 -1.69 -67.31
N LYS A 595 -22.21 -1.27 -68.41
CA LYS A 595 -22.12 -1.90 -69.73
C LYS A 595 -20.68 -1.80 -70.24
N LEU A 596 -20.05 -2.92 -70.41
CA LEU A 596 -18.79 -3.05 -71.17
C LEU A 596 -19.05 -2.65 -72.61
N ARG A 597 -18.50 -1.56 -73.09
CA ARG A 597 -18.39 -1.21 -74.50
C ARG A 597 -17.24 -2.04 -75.09
N THR A 598 -17.59 -3.04 -75.91
CA THR A 598 -16.66 -3.80 -76.73
C THR A 598 -16.14 -2.87 -77.82
N LEU A 599 -14.86 -2.56 -77.79
CA LEU A 599 -14.14 -1.86 -78.86
C LEU A 599 -13.75 -2.91 -79.94
N TRP A 600 -14.40 -2.78 -81.12
CA TRP A 600 -14.01 -3.55 -82.33
C TRP A 600 -12.72 -2.94 -82.88
N ILE A 601 -11.60 -3.69 -82.86
CA ILE A 601 -10.38 -3.36 -83.53
C ILE A 601 -10.43 -4.05 -84.92
N ARG A 602 -10.54 -3.22 -85.98
CA ARG A 602 -10.41 -3.68 -87.39
C ARG A 602 -8.95 -4.07 -87.65
N ARG A 603 -8.71 -5.31 -87.87
CA ARG A 603 -7.46 -5.79 -88.50
C ARG A 603 -7.41 -5.36 -89.94
N LYS A 604 -6.45 -4.51 -90.33
CA LYS A 604 -6.07 -4.30 -91.72
C LYS A 604 -5.25 -5.54 -92.22
N LYS A 605 -5.72 -6.21 -93.27
CA LYS A 605 -4.95 -7.11 -94.07
C LYS A 605 -3.86 -6.35 -94.79
N LYS A 606 -2.63 -6.77 -94.71
CA LYS A 606 -1.57 -6.48 -95.67
C LYS A 606 -1.56 -7.62 -96.68
N LEU A 607 -1.72 -7.23 -97.95
CA LEU A 607 -1.35 -7.97 -99.10
C LEU A 607 0.09 -7.67 -99.45
N ASN A 608 0.76 -8.72 -99.88
CA ASN A 608 2.10 -8.97 -100.44
C ASN A 608 3.20 -9.14 -99.43
#